data_d06b594413e812435174b7d59db17dc5
#
_entry.id   d06b594413e812435174b7d59db17dc5
#
_cell.length_a   1.000
_cell.length_b   1.000
_cell.length_c   1.000
_cell.angle_alpha   90.00
_cell.angle_beta   90.00
_cell.angle_gamma   90.00
#
_symmetry.space_group_name_H-M   'P 1'
#
loop_
_entity.id
_entity.type
_entity.pdbx_description
1 polymer ?
#
loop_
_entity_poly.entity_id
_entity_poly.type
_entity_poly.pdbx_seq_one_letter_code
_entity_poly.pdbx_strand_id
1 'polypeptide(L)'
;PEITKIVLANDKEFEIDGADFEDMVRIEGKNLGNVVSVKFNDVEVDPKEIYARYDMLLAPVPRQLPGEVTDMLYITTKNGSVSRPFTVSIPELKIDGLQNEFTNPGDTTVISGDNFDLYGITVEQADVRIGNAICTVIDATRSDITLQIPANAQPNTDLTIQGGEMAEPVAIPYMNTGHQIFDFNDWPGSGGFTHSSQFPDNTLNFLCDGTEGDGYPEPLNEGMKYLRFHGNVGAWGWMVLWAGYIQVPADVAADPAAYNLCFEVCTNASYPLNSTTRIALGNFMWMPGASGIPVNTYGGWRTMRIGLDEVSENTILPDGCSPAPDNTE
;
A
#
# COMPACT_ATOMS: atom_id res chain seq x y z
N PRO A 1 1.62 -23.98 -38.84
CA PRO A 1 2.16 -22.68 -38.43
C PRO A 1 3.61 -22.80 -37.96
N GLU A 2 4.35 -21.68 -38.01
CA GLU A 2 5.74 -21.56 -37.53
C GLU A 2 5.90 -20.20 -36.87
N ILE A 3 6.57 -20.12 -35.72
CA ILE A 3 6.96 -18.89 -35.06
C ILE A 3 8.43 -18.60 -35.31
N THR A 4 8.74 -17.45 -35.89
CA THR A 4 10.12 -17.05 -36.20
C THR A 4 10.65 -16.00 -35.23
N LYS A 5 9.82 -15.08 -34.75
CA LYS A 5 10.20 -14.00 -33.83
C LYS A 5 9.01 -13.59 -32.96
N ILE A 6 9.27 -13.21 -31.73
CA ILE A 6 8.29 -12.61 -30.81
C ILE A 6 8.85 -11.29 -30.33
N VAL A 7 8.03 -10.23 -30.34
CA VAL A 7 8.39 -8.87 -29.90
C VAL A 7 7.19 -8.22 -29.19
N LEU A 8 7.40 -7.16 -28.44
CA LEU A 8 6.30 -6.29 -28.04
C LEU A 8 5.75 -5.52 -29.25
N ALA A 9 4.46 -5.29 -29.29
CA ALA A 9 3.82 -4.60 -30.42
C ALA A 9 4.33 -3.16 -30.62
N ASN A 10 4.73 -2.50 -29.52
CA ASN A 10 5.26 -1.14 -29.48
C ASN A 10 6.79 -1.07 -29.65
N ASP A 11 7.50 -2.20 -29.51
CA ASP A 11 8.95 -2.31 -29.71
C ASP A 11 9.28 -3.52 -30.57
N LYS A 12 9.55 -3.28 -31.88
CA LYS A 12 9.79 -4.34 -32.88
C LYS A 12 11.26 -4.71 -33.04
N GLU A 13 12.16 -3.99 -32.38
CA GLU A 13 13.60 -4.21 -32.57
C GLU A 13 14.08 -5.41 -31.78
N PHE A 14 13.60 -5.53 -30.53
CA PHE A 14 14.07 -6.54 -29.60
C PHE A 14 13.15 -7.76 -29.57
N GLU A 15 13.74 -8.92 -29.79
CA GLU A 15 13.09 -10.21 -29.58
C GLU A 15 12.95 -10.48 -28.09
N ILE A 16 11.77 -10.98 -27.69
CA ILE A 16 11.46 -11.30 -26.30
C ILE A 16 11.11 -12.79 -26.15
N ASP A 17 11.35 -13.33 -24.98
CA ASP A 17 10.98 -14.68 -24.54
C ASP A 17 10.03 -14.67 -23.33
N GLY A 18 9.51 -13.50 -22.97
CA GLY A 18 8.51 -13.27 -21.92
C GLY A 18 7.88 -11.90 -22.02
N ALA A 19 6.77 -11.70 -21.28
CA ALA A 19 6.04 -10.45 -21.16
C ALA A 19 5.20 -10.43 -19.88
N ASP A 20 4.73 -9.24 -19.53
CA ASP A 20 3.82 -9.03 -18.40
C ASP A 20 2.35 -9.22 -18.85
N PHE A 21 1.44 -9.38 -17.89
CA PHE A 21 0.01 -9.34 -18.18
C PHE A 21 -0.37 -8.04 -18.89
N GLU A 22 -1.33 -8.14 -19.81
CA GLU A 22 -1.86 -7.02 -20.62
C GLU A 22 -0.89 -6.49 -21.68
N ASP A 23 0.35 -6.96 -21.72
CA ASP A 23 1.25 -6.65 -22.83
C ASP A 23 0.70 -7.16 -24.17
N MET A 24 0.75 -6.29 -25.18
CA MET A 24 0.41 -6.67 -26.54
C MET A 24 1.64 -7.29 -27.24
N VAL A 25 1.59 -8.58 -27.47
CA VAL A 25 2.66 -9.35 -28.10
C VAL A 25 2.42 -9.47 -29.60
N ARG A 26 3.47 -9.20 -30.38
CA ARG A 26 3.52 -9.44 -31.83
C ARG A 26 4.34 -10.68 -32.12
N ILE A 27 3.73 -11.64 -32.74
CA ILE A 27 4.32 -12.91 -33.13
C ILE A 27 4.46 -12.93 -34.65
N GLU A 28 5.67 -13.05 -35.12
CA GLU A 28 6.00 -13.16 -36.54
C GLU A 28 6.28 -14.61 -36.92
N GLY A 29 5.88 -15.00 -38.15
CA GLY A 29 6.05 -16.39 -38.55
C GLY A 29 5.46 -16.71 -39.89
N LYS A 30 5.04 -17.95 -40.08
CA LYS A 30 4.40 -18.43 -41.28
C LYS A 30 3.15 -19.24 -40.97
N ASN A 31 2.14 -19.15 -41.83
CA ASN A 31 0.89 -19.87 -41.71
C ASN A 31 0.15 -19.57 -40.37
N LEU A 32 0.26 -18.33 -39.89
CA LEU A 32 -0.37 -17.86 -38.65
C LEU A 32 -1.84 -17.42 -38.84
N GLY A 33 -2.34 -17.37 -40.05
CA GLY A 33 -3.75 -17.08 -40.33
C GLY A 33 -4.70 -18.20 -39.93
N ASN A 34 -6.00 -17.88 -39.85
CA ASN A 34 -7.05 -18.81 -39.41
C ASN A 34 -6.80 -19.42 -38.03
N VAL A 35 -6.44 -18.55 -37.06
CA VAL A 35 -6.23 -18.90 -35.66
C VAL A 35 -7.50 -19.49 -35.08
N VAL A 36 -7.34 -20.56 -34.32
CA VAL A 36 -8.39 -21.22 -33.52
C VAL A 36 -8.21 -20.90 -32.04
N SER A 37 -6.96 -20.87 -31.58
CA SER A 37 -6.64 -20.62 -30.18
C SER A 37 -5.22 -20.06 -30.05
N VAL A 38 -5.05 -19.13 -29.14
CA VAL A 38 -3.75 -18.64 -28.60
C VAL A 38 -3.79 -18.78 -27.11
N LYS A 39 -2.77 -19.42 -26.53
CA LYS A 39 -2.66 -19.58 -25.09
C LYS A 39 -1.28 -19.17 -24.61
N PHE A 40 -1.25 -18.44 -23.51
CA PHE A 40 -0.07 -18.23 -22.68
C PHE A 40 -0.21 -19.12 -21.45
N ASN A 41 0.72 -20.05 -21.25
CA ASN A 41 0.52 -21.16 -20.33
C ASN A 41 -0.74 -21.95 -20.72
N ASP A 42 -1.69 -22.14 -19.81
CA ASP A 42 -3.00 -22.74 -20.06
C ASP A 42 -4.13 -21.70 -20.28
N VAL A 43 -3.82 -20.39 -20.15
CA VAL A 43 -4.80 -19.30 -20.29
C VAL A 43 -5.01 -18.93 -21.73
N GLU A 44 -6.25 -18.98 -22.17
CA GLU A 44 -6.63 -18.69 -23.56
C GLU A 44 -6.93 -17.20 -23.76
N VAL A 45 -6.37 -16.62 -24.82
CA VAL A 45 -6.66 -15.24 -25.24
C VAL A 45 -8.08 -15.16 -25.81
N ASP A 46 -8.86 -14.13 -25.44
CA ASP A 46 -10.16 -13.90 -26.06
C ASP A 46 -9.99 -13.79 -27.60
N PRO A 47 -10.68 -14.62 -28.38
CA PRO A 47 -10.59 -14.57 -29.85
C PRO A 47 -10.86 -13.19 -30.46
N LYS A 48 -11.62 -12.34 -29.77
CA LYS A 48 -11.94 -10.97 -30.22
C LYS A 48 -10.74 -10.02 -30.12
N GLU A 49 -9.77 -10.35 -29.28
CA GLU A 49 -8.56 -9.55 -29.05
C GLU A 49 -7.40 -10.01 -29.94
N ILE A 50 -7.57 -11.10 -30.68
CA ILE A 50 -6.56 -11.64 -31.58
C ILE A 50 -6.69 -11.01 -32.98
N TYR A 51 -5.59 -10.41 -33.46
CA TYR A 51 -5.48 -10.01 -34.83
C TYR A 51 -4.44 -10.88 -35.54
N ALA A 52 -4.86 -11.65 -36.55
CA ALA A 52 -3.99 -12.59 -37.25
C ALA A 52 -3.96 -12.38 -38.75
N ARG A 53 -2.76 -12.45 -39.32
CA ARG A 53 -2.46 -12.50 -40.76
C ARG A 53 -1.63 -13.76 -41.06
N TYR A 54 -1.32 -14.01 -42.32
CA TYR A 54 -0.53 -15.16 -42.73
C TYR A 54 0.85 -15.21 -42.06
N ASP A 55 1.48 -14.03 -41.88
CA ASP A 55 2.86 -13.84 -41.44
C ASP A 55 3.01 -13.22 -40.07
N MET A 56 1.88 -12.86 -39.42
CA MET A 56 1.90 -12.11 -38.16
C MET A 56 0.60 -12.30 -37.35
N LEU A 57 0.76 -12.37 -36.06
CA LEU A 57 -0.32 -12.39 -35.08
C LEU A 57 -0.05 -11.36 -33.97
N LEU A 58 -1.10 -10.64 -33.56
CA LEU A 58 -1.11 -9.79 -32.35
C LEU A 58 -2.08 -10.41 -31.33
N ALA A 59 -1.65 -10.55 -30.12
CA ALA A 59 -2.47 -11.01 -29.01
C ALA A 59 -2.01 -10.36 -27.70
N PRO A 60 -2.92 -9.93 -26.83
CA PRO A 60 -2.54 -9.51 -25.48
C PRO A 60 -2.21 -10.74 -24.64
N VAL A 61 -1.31 -10.58 -23.66
CA VAL A 61 -1.15 -11.55 -22.58
C VAL A 61 -2.35 -11.41 -21.63
N PRO A 62 -3.18 -12.46 -21.45
CA PRO A 62 -4.38 -12.34 -20.64
C PRO A 62 -4.06 -11.99 -19.18
N ARG A 63 -4.84 -11.09 -18.59
CA ARG A 63 -4.74 -10.81 -17.15
C ARG A 63 -5.54 -11.84 -16.36
N GLN A 64 -4.98 -13.01 -16.23
CA GLN A 64 -5.56 -14.13 -15.48
C GLN A 64 -4.45 -15.04 -14.97
N LEU A 65 -4.55 -15.51 -13.73
CA LEU A 65 -3.64 -16.50 -13.20
C LEU A 65 -3.78 -17.81 -13.97
N PRO A 66 -2.68 -18.43 -14.42
CA PRO A 66 -2.73 -19.77 -15.00
C PRO A 66 -3.04 -20.83 -13.95
N GLY A 67 -3.84 -21.81 -14.32
CA GLY A 67 -3.99 -23.03 -13.51
C GLY A 67 -2.75 -23.90 -13.53
N GLU A 68 -1.97 -23.83 -14.64
CA GLU A 68 -0.70 -24.52 -14.80
C GLU A 68 0.32 -23.58 -15.48
N VAL A 69 1.45 -23.34 -14.83
CA VAL A 69 2.57 -22.57 -15.41
C VAL A 69 3.42 -23.52 -16.24
N THR A 70 3.33 -23.38 -17.58
CA THR A 70 4.07 -24.20 -18.53
C THR A 70 5.26 -23.47 -19.16
N ASP A 71 5.36 -22.16 -18.98
CA ASP A 71 6.33 -21.26 -19.64
C ASP A 71 6.33 -21.41 -21.16
N MET A 72 5.12 -21.54 -21.74
CA MET A 72 4.94 -21.77 -23.17
C MET A 72 3.83 -20.88 -23.74
N LEU A 73 4.06 -20.40 -24.94
CA LEU A 73 3.06 -19.88 -25.87
C LEU A 73 2.60 -20.97 -26.80
N TYR A 74 1.30 -21.17 -26.91
CA TYR A 74 0.68 -22.14 -27.84
C TYR A 74 -0.19 -21.41 -28.85
N ILE A 75 -0.03 -21.74 -30.13
CA ILE A 75 -0.86 -21.22 -31.22
C ILE A 75 -1.43 -22.41 -31.99
N THR A 76 -2.75 -22.47 -32.05
CA THR A 76 -3.46 -23.44 -32.90
C THR A 76 -4.17 -22.72 -34.03
N THR A 77 -3.95 -23.19 -35.24
CA THR A 77 -4.64 -22.73 -36.44
C THR A 77 -5.41 -23.90 -37.07
N LYS A 78 -6.24 -23.65 -38.07
CA LYS A 78 -6.92 -24.71 -38.80
C LYS A 78 -5.96 -25.70 -39.49
N ASN A 79 -4.69 -25.33 -39.65
CA ASN A 79 -3.66 -26.12 -40.36
C ASN A 79 -2.64 -26.78 -39.40
N GLY A 80 -2.89 -26.78 -38.10
CA GLY A 80 -2.02 -27.40 -37.10
C GLY A 80 -1.65 -26.43 -35.97
N SER A 81 -0.76 -26.88 -35.05
CA SER A 81 -0.35 -26.15 -33.86
C SER A 81 1.16 -25.95 -33.84
N VAL A 82 1.59 -24.92 -33.15
CA VAL A 82 2.99 -24.63 -32.80
C VAL A 82 3.06 -24.12 -31.38
N SER A 83 4.16 -24.41 -30.71
CA SER A 83 4.46 -23.83 -29.40
C SER A 83 5.89 -23.32 -29.36
N ARG A 84 6.14 -22.35 -28.46
CA ARG A 84 7.45 -21.76 -28.21
C ARG A 84 7.59 -21.43 -26.71
N PRO A 85 8.78 -21.64 -26.11
CA PRO A 85 9.05 -21.14 -24.77
C PRO A 85 8.75 -19.65 -24.67
N PHE A 86 7.97 -19.27 -23.65
CA PHE A 86 7.58 -17.91 -23.40
C PHE A 86 7.09 -17.77 -21.95
N THR A 87 7.78 -16.96 -21.17
CA THR A 87 7.47 -16.75 -19.75
C THR A 87 6.52 -15.58 -19.56
N VAL A 88 5.46 -15.77 -18.79
CA VAL A 88 4.58 -14.69 -18.37
C VAL A 88 4.93 -14.30 -16.95
N SER A 89 5.25 -13.02 -16.72
CA SER A 89 5.48 -12.48 -15.39
C SER A 89 4.14 -12.42 -14.63
N ILE A 90 4.03 -13.19 -13.57
CA ILE A 90 2.84 -13.21 -12.71
C ILE A 90 3.09 -12.26 -11.54
N PRO A 91 2.34 -11.14 -11.45
CA PRO A 91 2.52 -10.22 -10.34
C PRO A 91 2.00 -10.81 -9.04
N GLU A 92 2.72 -10.57 -7.95
CA GLU A 92 2.33 -11.03 -6.63
C GLU A 92 1.17 -10.21 -6.07
N LEU A 93 0.37 -10.83 -5.19
CA LEU A 93 -0.61 -10.15 -4.37
C LEU A 93 0.11 -9.21 -3.41
N LYS A 94 -0.32 -7.96 -3.38
CA LYS A 94 0.15 -6.99 -2.42
C LYS A 94 -1.01 -6.52 -1.54
N ILE A 95 -0.85 -6.57 -0.23
CA ILE A 95 -1.79 -6.02 0.74
C ILE A 95 -1.04 -5.04 1.63
N ASP A 96 -1.33 -3.75 1.49
CA ASP A 96 -0.70 -2.68 2.28
C ASP A 96 -1.33 -2.56 3.67
N GLY A 97 -2.57 -2.99 3.82
CA GLY A 97 -3.33 -2.95 5.07
C GLY A 97 -4.53 -2.01 5.01
N LEU A 98 -5.18 -1.82 6.16
CA LEU A 98 -6.29 -0.88 6.30
C LEU A 98 -5.80 0.57 6.11
N GLN A 99 -6.53 1.36 5.36
CA GLN A 99 -6.28 2.80 5.25
C GLN A 99 -6.45 3.51 6.60
N ASN A 100 -7.42 3.06 7.40
CA ASN A 100 -7.59 3.47 8.77
C ASN A 100 -7.79 2.22 9.64
N GLU A 101 -6.74 1.84 10.38
CA GLU A 101 -6.74 0.66 11.24
C GLU A 101 -7.73 0.77 12.41
N PHE A 102 -7.98 2.00 12.86
CA PHE A 102 -8.85 2.30 14.00
C PHE A 102 -10.29 2.66 13.59
N THR A 103 -10.73 2.24 12.41
CA THR A 103 -12.13 2.40 11.99
C THR A 103 -13.09 1.73 12.96
N ASN A 104 -14.10 2.47 13.44
CA ASN A 104 -15.06 1.95 14.42
C ASN A 104 -15.88 0.77 13.87
N PRO A 105 -16.32 -0.14 14.75
CA PRO A 105 -17.35 -1.11 14.40
C PRO A 105 -18.61 -0.43 13.85
N GLY A 106 -19.09 -0.89 12.69
CA GLY A 106 -20.22 -0.32 11.96
C GLY A 106 -19.85 0.67 10.85
N ASP A 107 -18.63 1.23 10.88
CA ASP A 107 -18.16 2.17 9.86
C ASP A 107 -17.51 1.45 8.67
N THR A 108 -17.25 2.21 7.61
CA THR A 108 -16.58 1.70 6.40
C THR A 108 -15.11 2.08 6.38
N THR A 109 -14.28 1.19 5.84
CA THR A 109 -12.86 1.41 5.61
C THR A 109 -12.43 0.78 4.30
N VAL A 110 -11.18 1.01 3.91
CA VAL A 110 -10.58 0.47 2.69
C VAL A 110 -9.33 -0.32 3.05
N ILE A 111 -9.17 -1.50 2.47
CA ILE A 111 -7.89 -2.19 2.39
C ILE A 111 -7.25 -1.80 1.06
N SER A 112 -6.03 -1.30 1.10
CA SER A 112 -5.26 -0.97 -0.09
C SER A 112 -4.21 -2.03 -0.39
N GLY A 113 -3.86 -2.16 -1.67
CA GLY A 113 -2.86 -3.12 -2.12
C GLY A 113 -2.70 -3.09 -3.64
N ASP A 114 -2.43 -4.23 -4.26
CA ASP A 114 -2.44 -4.40 -5.71
C ASP A 114 -2.71 -5.85 -6.09
N ASN A 115 -3.20 -6.04 -7.32
CA ASN A 115 -3.53 -7.32 -7.93
C ASN A 115 -4.66 -8.11 -7.25
N PHE A 116 -5.57 -7.44 -6.54
CA PHE A 116 -6.71 -8.06 -5.85
C PHE A 116 -7.58 -8.88 -6.78
N ASP A 117 -7.84 -8.39 -7.99
CA ASP A 117 -8.60 -9.04 -9.04
C ASP A 117 -8.05 -10.41 -9.44
N LEU A 118 -6.72 -10.54 -9.50
CA LEU A 118 -6.06 -11.80 -9.88
C LEU A 118 -6.20 -12.88 -8.81
N TYR A 119 -6.25 -12.49 -7.55
CA TYR A 119 -6.30 -13.42 -6.43
C TYR A 119 -7.71 -13.69 -5.90
N GLY A 120 -8.73 -13.31 -6.68
CA GLY A 120 -10.13 -13.56 -6.32
C GLY A 120 -10.60 -12.73 -5.14
N ILE A 121 -9.96 -11.59 -4.87
CA ILE A 121 -10.42 -10.61 -3.88
C ILE A 121 -11.44 -9.71 -4.60
N THR A 122 -12.66 -10.20 -4.70
CA THR A 122 -13.80 -9.54 -5.34
C THR A 122 -14.99 -9.45 -4.39
N VAL A 123 -15.99 -8.69 -4.73
CA VAL A 123 -17.22 -8.56 -3.91
C VAL A 123 -17.87 -9.93 -3.67
N GLU A 124 -17.81 -10.81 -4.68
CA GLU A 124 -18.50 -12.12 -4.63
C GLU A 124 -17.67 -13.22 -3.97
N GLN A 125 -16.33 -13.12 -3.98
CA GLN A 125 -15.47 -14.23 -3.61
C GLN A 125 -14.64 -13.97 -2.35
N ALA A 126 -14.41 -12.69 -1.99
CA ALA A 126 -13.60 -12.36 -0.83
C ALA A 126 -14.30 -12.73 0.48
N ASP A 127 -13.63 -13.50 1.32
CA ASP A 127 -14.01 -13.74 2.71
C ASP A 127 -13.13 -12.84 3.61
N VAL A 128 -13.74 -11.82 4.20
CA VAL A 128 -13.06 -10.85 5.07
C VAL A 128 -13.67 -10.92 6.46
N ARG A 129 -12.83 -11.10 7.48
CA ARG A 129 -13.27 -11.30 8.86
C ARG A 129 -12.38 -10.58 9.87
N ILE A 130 -12.96 -10.14 10.96
CA ILE A 130 -12.25 -9.73 12.18
C ILE A 130 -12.56 -10.76 13.26
N GLY A 131 -11.61 -11.65 13.53
CA GLY A 131 -11.86 -12.87 14.30
C GLY A 131 -12.97 -13.72 13.67
N ASN A 132 -14.10 -13.86 14.36
CA ASN A 132 -15.27 -14.59 13.85
C ASN A 132 -16.33 -13.66 13.20
N ALA A 133 -16.14 -12.36 13.26
CA ALA A 133 -17.11 -11.40 12.72
C ALA A 133 -16.85 -11.16 11.23
N ILE A 134 -17.88 -11.34 10.40
CA ILE A 134 -17.77 -11.20 8.93
C ILE A 134 -17.93 -9.74 8.55
N CYS A 135 -16.96 -9.20 7.81
CA CYS A 135 -17.05 -7.88 7.18
C CYS A 135 -17.91 -7.96 5.91
N THR A 136 -18.65 -6.91 5.63
CA THR A 136 -19.38 -6.80 4.35
C THR A 136 -18.48 -6.13 3.32
N VAL A 137 -18.13 -6.83 2.25
CA VAL A 137 -17.43 -6.24 1.11
C VAL A 137 -18.44 -5.45 0.29
N ILE A 138 -18.19 -4.14 0.14
CA ILE A 138 -19.06 -3.19 -0.55
C ILE A 138 -18.63 -3.01 -1.99
N ASP A 139 -17.33 -2.90 -2.21
CA ASP A 139 -16.72 -2.68 -3.52
C ASP A 139 -15.30 -3.29 -3.53
N ALA A 140 -14.86 -3.72 -4.71
CA ALA A 140 -13.52 -4.26 -4.91
C ALA A 140 -12.99 -3.85 -6.28
N THR A 141 -11.78 -3.35 -6.31
CA THR A 141 -11.02 -2.98 -7.50
C THR A 141 -9.71 -3.76 -7.56
N ARG A 142 -8.86 -3.45 -8.51
CA ARG A 142 -7.51 -4.02 -8.60
C ARG A 142 -6.64 -3.71 -7.37
N SER A 143 -6.84 -2.53 -6.77
CA SER A 143 -5.95 -1.99 -5.72
C SER A 143 -6.63 -1.72 -4.38
N ASP A 144 -7.95 -1.69 -4.36
CA ASP A 144 -8.71 -1.30 -3.17
C ASP A 144 -9.92 -2.20 -2.97
N ILE A 145 -10.19 -2.53 -1.73
CA ILE A 145 -11.42 -3.21 -1.32
C ILE A 145 -12.08 -2.37 -0.22
N THR A 146 -13.30 -1.91 -0.48
CA THR A 146 -14.12 -1.17 0.48
C THR A 146 -14.99 -2.15 1.26
N LEU A 147 -14.93 -2.07 2.58
CA LEU A 147 -15.68 -2.95 3.46
C LEU A 147 -16.31 -2.22 4.62
N GLN A 148 -17.39 -2.75 5.14
CA GLN A 148 -17.99 -2.31 6.38
C GLN A 148 -17.52 -3.21 7.52
N ILE A 149 -17.00 -2.58 8.57
CA ILE A 149 -16.59 -3.27 9.80
C ILE A 149 -17.85 -3.77 10.52
N PRO A 150 -17.92 -5.04 10.92
CA PRO A 150 -19.09 -5.54 11.63
C PRO A 150 -19.23 -4.90 13.00
N ALA A 151 -20.48 -4.64 13.44
CA ALA A 151 -20.77 -3.97 14.71
C ALA A 151 -20.26 -4.73 15.95
N ASN A 152 -19.94 -6.01 15.81
CA ASN A 152 -19.39 -6.85 16.88
C ASN A 152 -17.87 -7.10 16.75
N ALA A 153 -17.19 -6.40 15.86
CA ALA A 153 -15.73 -6.45 15.75
C ALA A 153 -15.08 -6.06 17.09
N GLN A 154 -14.01 -6.76 17.44
CA GLN A 154 -13.27 -6.51 18.68
C GLN A 154 -11.90 -5.94 18.37
N PRO A 155 -11.43 -4.94 19.13
CA PRO A 155 -10.07 -4.40 18.98
C PRO A 155 -9.02 -5.48 19.34
N ASN A 156 -7.80 -5.25 18.92
CA ASN A 156 -6.66 -6.16 19.08
C ASN A 156 -6.93 -7.58 18.50
N THR A 157 -7.68 -7.60 17.40
CA THR A 157 -8.00 -8.83 16.68
C THR A 157 -7.65 -8.63 15.22
N ASP A 158 -6.90 -9.56 14.61
CA ASP A 158 -6.54 -9.43 13.22
C ASP A 158 -7.76 -9.49 12.31
N LEU A 159 -7.76 -8.64 11.30
CA LEU A 159 -8.60 -8.79 10.13
C LEU A 159 -7.92 -9.79 9.20
N THR A 160 -8.64 -10.81 8.79
CA THR A 160 -8.18 -11.79 7.79
C THR A 160 -8.89 -11.57 6.48
N ILE A 161 -8.16 -11.65 5.38
CA ILE A 161 -8.68 -11.59 4.02
C ILE A 161 -8.28 -12.83 3.23
N GLN A 162 -9.25 -13.44 2.59
CA GLN A 162 -9.09 -14.61 1.73
C GLN A 162 -9.82 -14.36 0.41
N GLY A 163 -9.11 -14.42 -0.70
CA GLY A 163 -9.68 -14.44 -2.05
C GLY A 163 -9.83 -15.87 -2.58
N GLY A 164 -10.60 -16.03 -3.64
CA GLY A 164 -10.88 -17.36 -4.24
C GLY A 164 -9.64 -18.08 -4.77
N GLU A 165 -8.62 -17.35 -5.21
CA GLU A 165 -7.37 -17.88 -5.77
C GLU A 165 -6.18 -17.85 -4.80
N MET A 166 -6.43 -17.51 -3.54
CA MET A 166 -5.38 -17.47 -2.50
C MET A 166 -5.27 -18.84 -1.82
N ALA A 167 -4.04 -19.33 -1.64
CA ALA A 167 -3.78 -20.58 -0.91
C ALA A 167 -4.10 -20.46 0.58
N GLU A 168 -3.75 -19.31 1.19
CA GLU A 168 -3.91 -19.04 2.60
C GLU A 168 -4.43 -17.61 2.82
N PRO A 169 -5.20 -17.36 3.90
CA PRO A 169 -5.61 -16.00 4.24
C PRO A 169 -4.43 -15.13 4.68
N VAL A 170 -4.52 -13.84 4.40
CA VAL A 170 -3.58 -12.84 4.93
C VAL A 170 -4.21 -12.14 6.12
N ALA A 171 -3.45 -11.99 7.19
CA ALA A 171 -3.84 -11.27 8.38
C ALA A 171 -3.27 -9.85 8.36
N ILE A 172 -4.09 -8.88 8.71
CA ILE A 172 -3.72 -7.46 8.88
C ILE A 172 -4.24 -6.95 10.22
N PRO A 173 -3.48 -6.10 10.92
CA PRO A 173 -3.91 -5.57 12.21
C PRO A 173 -5.22 -4.79 12.13
N TYR A 174 -6.07 -4.94 13.14
CA TYR A 174 -7.26 -4.12 13.36
C TYR A 174 -7.31 -3.63 14.81
N MET A 175 -7.34 -2.31 14.98
CA MET A 175 -7.28 -1.64 16.28
C MET A 175 -6.18 -2.21 17.20
N ASN A 176 -5.02 -2.50 16.61
CA ASN A 176 -3.90 -3.07 17.35
C ASN A 176 -3.19 -1.97 18.13
N THR A 177 -3.28 -2.04 19.46
CA THR A 177 -2.58 -1.11 20.34
C THR A 177 -1.16 -1.58 20.68
N GLY A 178 -0.79 -2.82 20.36
CA GLY A 178 0.57 -3.37 20.43
C GLY A 178 1.44 -2.80 21.54
N HIS A 179 2.65 -2.37 21.18
CA HIS A 179 3.55 -1.59 22.03
C HIS A 179 3.17 -0.09 21.92
N GLN A 180 2.11 0.31 22.61
CA GLN A 180 1.64 1.69 22.55
C GLN A 180 2.66 2.63 23.17
N ILE A 181 3.12 3.63 22.39
CA ILE A 181 4.04 4.66 22.84
C ILE A 181 3.25 5.73 23.58
N PHE A 182 2.18 6.25 22.97
CA PHE A 182 1.21 7.17 23.58
C PHE A 182 -0.05 7.28 22.72
N ASP A 183 -1.15 7.72 23.34
CA ASP A 183 -2.47 7.80 22.71
C ASP A 183 -2.99 9.26 22.57
N PHE A 184 -2.19 10.23 22.97
CA PHE A 184 -2.56 11.65 23.04
C PHE A 184 -3.69 12.01 24.00
N ASN A 185 -4.25 11.08 24.75
CA ASN A 185 -5.22 11.40 25.81
C ASN A 185 -4.55 12.12 26.98
N ASP A 186 -3.33 11.73 27.28
CA ASP A 186 -2.44 12.35 28.25
C ASP A 186 -1.06 12.62 27.64
N TRP A 187 -0.31 13.54 28.23
CA TRP A 187 1.07 13.75 27.86
C TRP A 187 1.94 12.54 28.22
N PRO A 188 2.71 12.02 27.28
CA PRO A 188 3.59 10.89 27.58
C PRO A 188 4.76 11.33 28.48
N GLY A 189 4.87 10.72 29.66
CA GLY A 189 6.04 10.79 30.53
C GLY A 189 6.49 12.19 30.93
N SER A 190 7.81 12.40 30.94
CA SER A 190 8.47 13.66 31.32
C SER A 190 8.65 14.63 30.14
N GLY A 191 8.20 14.25 28.97
CA GLY A 191 8.27 15.07 27.77
C GLY A 191 7.32 16.24 27.79
N GLY A 192 7.48 17.11 26.84
CA GLY A 192 6.65 18.27 26.68
C GLY A 192 6.61 18.69 25.22
N PHE A 193 5.65 19.53 24.91
CA PHE A 193 5.55 20.17 23.62
C PHE A 193 6.32 21.49 23.62
N THR A 194 7.20 21.69 22.67
CA THR A 194 7.88 22.96 22.46
C THR A 194 7.68 23.46 21.04
N HIS A 195 7.57 24.75 20.91
CA HIS A 195 7.54 25.44 19.62
C HIS A 195 8.61 26.53 19.58
N SER A 196 9.06 26.88 18.38
CA SER A 196 9.99 27.98 18.24
C SER A 196 9.34 29.30 18.58
N SER A 197 9.95 30.07 19.48
CA SER A 197 9.53 31.44 19.83
C SER A 197 9.61 32.45 18.67
N GLN A 198 10.18 32.06 17.53
CA GLN A 198 10.30 32.88 16.34
C GLN A 198 8.97 33.05 15.58
N PHE A 199 7.94 32.29 15.96
CA PHE A 199 6.63 32.34 15.31
C PHE A 199 5.52 32.51 16.34
N PRO A 200 5.35 33.71 16.89
CA PRO A 200 4.36 33.99 17.95
C PRO A 200 2.90 33.78 17.49
N ASP A 201 2.65 33.81 16.17
CA ASP A 201 1.31 33.60 15.59
C ASP A 201 1.00 32.10 15.36
N ASN A 202 1.92 31.20 15.69
CA ASN A 202 1.67 29.78 15.61
C ASN A 202 0.78 29.33 16.78
N THR A 203 -0.50 29.29 16.53
CA THR A 203 -1.45 28.66 17.45
C THR A 203 -1.33 27.16 17.32
N LEU A 204 -0.44 26.58 18.10
CA LEU A 204 -0.42 25.14 18.30
C LEU A 204 -1.51 24.80 19.30
N ASN A 205 -2.57 24.23 18.81
CA ASN A 205 -3.55 23.61 19.68
C ASN A 205 -3.01 22.23 20.04
N PHE A 206 -2.65 22.07 21.28
CA PHE A 206 -1.85 20.94 21.72
C PHE A 206 -2.61 19.62 21.60
N LEU A 207 -3.67 19.46 22.34
CA LEU A 207 -4.52 18.28 22.29
C LEU A 207 -5.93 18.72 21.96
N CYS A 208 -6.43 18.23 20.83
CA CYS A 208 -7.77 18.50 20.34
C CYS A 208 -8.66 17.28 20.60
N ASP A 209 -9.92 17.52 20.92
CA ASP A 209 -10.91 16.48 21.23
C ASP A 209 -12.17 16.55 20.34
N GLY A 210 -12.15 17.43 19.31
CA GLY A 210 -13.26 17.62 18.39
C GLY A 210 -14.25 18.71 18.81
N THR A 211 -14.05 19.34 19.98
CA THR A 211 -14.93 20.42 20.45
C THR A 211 -14.49 21.81 20.02
N GLU A 212 -13.38 21.91 19.29
CA GLU A 212 -12.75 23.17 18.93
C GLU A 212 -13.48 23.93 17.82
N GLY A 213 -14.35 23.26 17.07
CA GLY A 213 -15.17 23.86 16.04
C GLY A 213 -14.63 23.75 14.62
N ASP A 214 -15.10 24.60 13.71
CA ASP A 214 -14.82 24.51 12.29
C ASP A 214 -13.32 24.50 11.95
N GLY A 215 -12.93 23.62 11.03
CA GLY A 215 -11.55 23.48 10.54
C GLY A 215 -10.68 22.54 11.37
N TYR A 216 -11.25 21.90 12.38
CA TYR A 216 -10.63 20.82 13.12
C TYR A 216 -11.26 19.49 12.69
N PRO A 217 -10.46 18.47 12.35
CA PRO A 217 -11.02 17.15 12.09
C PRO A 217 -11.66 16.59 13.36
N GLU A 218 -12.72 15.81 13.19
CA GLU A 218 -13.22 15.00 14.30
C GLU A 218 -12.12 14.02 14.74
N PRO A 219 -12.02 13.70 16.05
CA PRO A 219 -11.13 12.66 16.54
C PRO A 219 -11.35 11.34 15.79
N LEU A 220 -10.30 10.54 15.71
CA LEU A 220 -10.35 9.24 15.06
C LEU A 220 -11.47 8.34 15.63
N ASN A 221 -11.62 8.35 16.95
CA ASN A 221 -12.67 7.65 17.66
C ASN A 221 -13.26 8.55 18.77
N GLU A 222 -14.50 8.30 19.15
CA GLU A 222 -15.17 9.01 20.23
C GLU A 222 -14.36 8.93 21.53
N GLY A 223 -14.14 10.08 22.13
CA GLY A 223 -13.37 10.22 23.39
C GLY A 223 -11.86 10.19 23.24
N MET A 224 -11.33 10.00 22.03
CA MET A 224 -9.90 10.15 21.77
C MET A 224 -9.52 11.62 21.55
N LYS A 225 -8.24 11.91 21.76
CA LYS A 225 -7.64 13.20 21.44
C LYS A 225 -6.56 13.02 20.38
N TYR A 226 -6.21 14.12 19.75
CA TYR A 226 -5.12 14.14 18.77
C TYR A 226 -4.27 15.40 18.95
N LEU A 227 -3.03 15.32 18.51
CA LEU A 227 -2.14 16.46 18.46
C LEU A 227 -2.30 17.16 17.11
N ARG A 228 -2.61 18.46 17.15
CA ARG A 228 -2.69 19.29 15.95
C ARG A 228 -1.45 20.14 15.78
N PHE A 229 -0.86 20.08 14.60
CA PHE A 229 0.17 21.02 14.14
C PHE A 229 -0.46 21.99 13.16
N HIS A 230 -0.45 23.26 13.49
CA HIS A 230 -0.93 24.33 12.61
C HIS A 230 -0.07 25.56 12.81
N GLY A 231 0.47 26.07 11.72
CA GLY A 231 1.25 27.30 11.76
C GLY A 231 2.09 27.47 10.49
N ASN A 232 2.75 28.60 10.41
CA ASN A 232 3.67 28.93 9.34
C ASN A 232 5.11 28.83 9.86
N VAL A 233 5.88 27.91 9.30
CA VAL A 233 7.29 27.72 9.67
C VAL A 233 8.13 28.37 8.60
N GLY A 234 8.72 29.54 8.92
CA GLY A 234 9.65 30.24 8.02
C GLY A 234 11.02 29.57 7.96
N ALA A 235 11.93 30.16 7.17
CA ALA A 235 13.31 29.68 7.10
C ALA A 235 13.95 29.64 8.49
N TRP A 236 14.57 28.49 8.81
CA TRP A 236 15.20 28.21 10.11
C TRP A 236 14.24 28.05 11.30
N GLY A 237 12.92 28.12 11.05
CA GLY A 237 11.91 27.84 12.06
C GLY A 237 11.63 26.36 12.16
N TRP A 238 11.12 25.95 13.34
CA TRP A 238 10.69 24.58 13.58
C TRP A 238 9.53 24.53 14.57
N MET A 239 8.71 23.53 14.41
CA MET A 239 7.74 23.10 15.39
C MET A 239 8.10 21.68 15.79
N VAL A 240 8.15 21.41 17.08
CA VAL A 240 8.54 20.09 17.54
C VAL A 240 7.62 19.59 18.62
N LEU A 241 7.22 18.36 18.52
CA LEU A 241 6.76 17.55 19.64
C LEU A 241 7.96 16.79 20.17
N TRP A 242 8.20 16.89 21.45
CA TRP A 242 9.15 16.04 22.14
C TRP A 242 8.42 15.26 23.24
N ALA A 243 8.37 13.96 23.06
CA ALA A 243 7.71 13.07 24.02
C ALA A 243 8.62 12.67 25.20
N GLY A 244 9.86 13.15 25.26
CA GLY A 244 10.84 12.74 26.25
C GLY A 244 11.42 11.35 25.95
N TYR A 245 11.72 10.61 27.00
CA TYR A 245 12.28 9.27 26.87
C TYR A 245 11.17 8.26 26.63
N ILE A 246 11.27 7.53 25.53
CA ILE A 246 10.42 6.39 25.21
C ILE A 246 11.26 5.14 25.42
N GLN A 247 10.80 4.25 26.26
CA GLN A 247 11.47 2.97 26.44
C GLN A 247 11.07 2.04 25.27
N VAL A 248 12.02 1.70 24.42
CA VAL A 248 11.82 0.73 23.36
C VAL A 248 11.73 -0.67 23.97
N PRO A 249 10.67 -1.46 23.69
CA PRO A 249 10.56 -2.83 24.17
C PRO A 249 11.74 -3.68 23.72
N ALA A 250 12.18 -4.60 24.57
CA ALA A 250 13.40 -5.39 24.32
C ALA A 250 13.30 -6.29 23.09
N ASP A 251 12.12 -6.78 22.76
CA ASP A 251 11.81 -7.55 21.56
C ASP A 251 11.94 -6.72 20.29
N VAL A 252 11.40 -5.49 20.31
CA VAL A 252 11.55 -4.52 19.20
C VAL A 252 13.02 -4.13 18.99
N ALA A 253 13.77 -3.88 20.08
CA ALA A 253 15.18 -3.56 20.00
C ALA A 253 16.04 -4.74 19.48
N ALA A 254 15.62 -5.97 19.72
CA ALA A 254 16.31 -7.17 19.28
C ALA A 254 16.12 -7.47 17.79
N ASP A 255 14.96 -7.14 17.21
CA ASP A 255 14.64 -7.37 15.80
C ASP A 255 13.77 -6.23 15.24
N PRO A 256 14.33 -5.05 14.99
CA PRO A 256 13.59 -3.91 14.48
C PRO A 256 12.89 -4.18 13.13
N ALA A 257 13.46 -5.04 12.30
CA ALA A 257 12.90 -5.36 10.99
C ALA A 257 11.55 -6.10 11.05
N ALA A 258 11.23 -6.72 12.19
CA ALA A 258 9.94 -7.37 12.41
C ALA A 258 8.82 -6.40 12.85
N TYR A 259 9.13 -5.11 13.03
CA TYR A 259 8.19 -4.14 13.59
C TYR A 259 8.02 -2.90 12.71
N ASN A 260 6.85 -2.29 12.82
CA ASN A 260 6.55 -1.02 12.21
C ASN A 260 6.30 0.05 13.26
N LEU A 261 6.75 1.27 13.00
CA LEU A 261 6.20 2.45 13.66
C LEU A 261 4.84 2.77 13.03
N CYS A 262 3.79 2.70 13.83
CA CYS A 262 2.43 3.02 13.40
C CYS A 262 1.93 4.29 14.07
N PHE A 263 1.25 5.13 13.31
CA PHE A 263 0.56 6.31 13.82
C PHE A 263 -0.55 6.73 12.88
N GLU A 264 -1.57 7.39 13.45
CA GLU A 264 -2.67 7.92 12.68
C GLU A 264 -2.40 9.38 12.29
N VAL A 265 -2.67 9.73 11.05
CA VAL A 265 -2.47 11.07 10.54
C VAL A 265 -3.69 11.56 9.76
N CYS A 266 -4.03 12.84 9.96
CA CYS A 266 -5.00 13.56 9.16
C CYS A 266 -4.34 14.85 8.66
N THR A 267 -4.25 15.04 7.36
CA THR A 267 -3.69 16.25 6.74
C THR A 267 -4.78 17.07 6.07
N ASN A 268 -4.67 18.38 6.13
CA ASN A 268 -5.46 19.22 5.23
C ASN A 268 -5.02 18.97 3.78
N ALA A 269 -5.98 18.94 2.85
CA ALA A 269 -5.70 18.67 1.43
C ALA A 269 -4.68 19.63 0.80
N SER A 270 -4.63 20.87 1.27
CA SER A 270 -3.69 21.91 0.79
C SER A 270 -2.33 21.87 1.50
N TYR A 271 -2.21 21.11 2.58
CA TYR A 271 -1.01 21.07 3.43
C TYR A 271 -0.63 19.62 3.77
N PRO A 272 -0.15 18.87 2.78
CA PRO A 272 0.31 17.49 3.01
C PRO A 272 1.59 17.47 3.85
N LEU A 273 1.89 16.32 4.46
CA LEU A 273 3.20 16.08 5.04
C LEU A 273 4.22 15.97 3.90
N ASN A 274 5.26 16.75 4.00
CA ASN A 274 6.32 16.82 3.00
C ASN A 274 7.71 16.64 3.64
N SER A 275 8.77 16.86 2.89
CA SER A 275 10.16 16.71 3.35
C SER A 275 10.56 17.64 4.52
N THR A 276 9.71 18.59 4.90
CA THR A 276 9.94 19.43 6.08
C THR A 276 9.41 18.82 7.38
N THR A 277 8.52 17.83 7.28
CA THR A 277 8.04 17.06 8.43
C THR A 277 9.02 15.94 8.74
N ARG A 278 9.31 15.72 10.01
CA ARG A 278 10.22 14.67 10.47
C ARG A 278 9.64 13.96 11.67
N ILE A 279 9.69 12.64 11.64
CA ILE A 279 9.40 11.79 12.79
C ILE A 279 10.70 11.08 13.14
N ALA A 280 11.18 11.28 14.36
CA ALA A 280 12.45 10.74 14.84
C ALA A 280 12.24 9.84 16.06
N LEU A 281 12.91 8.70 16.07
CA LEU A 281 13.03 7.79 17.19
C LEU A 281 14.53 7.58 17.44
N GLY A 282 15.08 8.25 18.45
CA GLY A 282 16.53 8.25 18.66
C GLY A 282 17.26 8.78 17.43
N ASN A 283 18.18 7.99 16.90
CA ASN A 283 18.93 8.30 15.68
C ASN A 283 18.19 7.99 14.38
N PHE A 284 17.05 7.33 14.48
CA PHE A 284 16.21 7.00 13.31
C PHE A 284 15.32 8.18 12.95
N MET A 285 15.24 8.48 11.67
CA MET A 285 14.44 9.59 11.17
C MET A 285 13.68 9.19 9.90
N TRP A 286 12.39 9.42 9.89
CA TRP A 286 11.56 9.31 8.70
C TRP A 286 11.08 10.70 8.27
N MET A 287 11.15 10.97 6.96
CA MET A 287 10.70 12.23 6.36
C MET A 287 9.69 11.92 5.26
N PRO A 288 8.39 12.21 5.48
CA PRO A 288 7.39 12.09 4.43
C PRO A 288 7.77 12.97 3.24
N GLY A 289 7.62 12.43 2.04
CA GLY A 289 7.95 13.15 0.81
C GLY A 289 9.45 13.30 0.52
N ALA A 290 10.34 12.65 1.27
CA ALA A 290 11.77 12.56 0.92
C ALA A 290 11.97 11.89 -0.46
N SER A 291 11.07 11.01 -0.87
CA SER A 291 10.98 10.42 -2.21
C SER A 291 10.38 11.36 -3.27
N GLY A 292 9.99 12.59 -2.90
CA GLY A 292 9.31 13.54 -3.77
C GLY A 292 7.77 13.39 -3.79
N ILE A 293 7.22 12.43 -3.04
CA ILE A 293 5.77 12.19 -2.95
C ILE A 293 5.28 12.57 -1.56
N PRO A 294 4.57 13.70 -1.39
CA PRO A 294 4.00 14.09 -0.11
C PRO A 294 2.91 13.12 0.35
N VAL A 295 2.80 12.93 1.66
CA VAL A 295 1.67 12.20 2.25
C VAL A 295 0.48 13.14 2.40
N ASN A 296 -0.59 12.89 1.67
CA ASN A 296 -1.84 13.65 1.74
C ASN A 296 -3.01 12.72 2.05
N THR A 297 -3.70 12.98 3.14
CA THR A 297 -4.89 12.20 3.54
C THR A 297 -6.20 12.89 3.15
N TYR A 298 -6.13 14.07 2.54
CA TYR A 298 -7.28 14.84 2.06
C TYR A 298 -8.37 15.08 3.12
N GLY A 299 -7.99 15.26 4.36
CA GLY A 299 -8.91 15.52 5.47
C GLY A 299 -9.47 14.26 6.17
N GLY A 300 -9.10 13.08 5.72
CA GLY A 300 -9.43 11.81 6.38
C GLY A 300 -8.31 11.29 7.27
N TRP A 301 -8.62 10.53 8.29
CA TRP A 301 -7.62 9.82 9.07
C TRP A 301 -7.08 8.61 8.31
N ARG A 302 -5.77 8.42 8.35
CA ARG A 302 -5.09 7.26 7.77
C ARG A 302 -4.01 6.74 8.69
N THR A 303 -3.90 5.43 8.75
CA THR A 303 -2.80 4.75 9.43
C THR A 303 -1.55 4.78 8.56
N MET A 304 -0.46 5.31 9.10
CA MET A 304 0.88 5.21 8.53
C MET A 304 1.61 4.06 9.19
N ARG A 305 2.25 3.24 8.38
CA ARG A 305 3.13 2.14 8.83
C ARG A 305 4.48 2.32 8.18
N ILE A 306 5.51 2.39 9.01
CA ILE A 306 6.88 2.60 8.58
C ILE A 306 7.72 1.48 9.19
N GLY A 307 8.33 0.64 8.36
CA GLY A 307 9.25 -0.38 8.83
C GLY A 307 10.36 0.24 9.66
N LEU A 308 10.66 -0.29 10.83
CA LEU A 308 11.72 0.27 11.65
C LEU A 308 13.11 0.05 11.03
N ASP A 309 13.25 -0.89 10.11
CA ASP A 309 14.46 -1.07 9.28
C ASP A 309 14.57 -0.04 8.14
N GLU A 310 13.44 0.52 7.69
CA GLU A 310 13.40 1.60 6.69
C GLU A 310 13.72 2.96 7.31
N VAL A 311 13.57 3.10 8.61
CA VAL A 311 13.94 4.31 9.37
C VAL A 311 15.45 4.29 9.58
N SER A 312 16.22 4.50 8.51
CA SER A 312 17.65 4.28 8.51
C SER A 312 18.45 5.40 9.19
N GLU A 313 19.59 5.02 9.79
CA GLU A 313 20.64 5.94 10.31
C GLU A 313 21.16 6.94 9.27
N ASN A 314 20.88 6.72 7.99
CA ASN A 314 21.44 7.45 6.87
C ASN A 314 20.52 8.50 6.25
N THR A 315 19.45 8.90 6.91
CA THR A 315 18.68 10.05 6.43
C THR A 315 19.56 11.29 6.60
N ILE A 316 20.11 11.79 5.49
CA ILE A 316 20.93 12.99 5.45
C ILE A 316 20.13 14.11 6.08
N LEU A 317 20.57 14.58 7.26
CA LEU A 317 20.03 15.80 7.85
C LEU A 317 20.42 16.95 6.93
N PRO A 318 19.48 17.86 6.58
CA PRO A 318 19.86 19.11 5.95
C PRO A 318 20.94 19.80 6.79
N ASP A 319 21.91 20.42 6.13
CA ASP A 319 22.98 21.17 6.78
C ASP A 319 22.42 22.06 7.89
N GLY A 320 22.93 21.93 9.11
CA GLY A 320 22.53 22.70 10.28
C GLY A 320 21.52 22.05 11.22
N CYS A 321 21.05 20.82 10.95
CA CYS A 321 20.29 20.04 11.92
C CYS A 321 21.22 19.12 12.71
N SER A 322 21.30 19.28 14.02
CA SER A 322 21.95 18.28 14.88
C SER A 322 21.08 17.01 14.92
N PRO A 323 21.67 15.81 14.90
CA PRO A 323 20.92 14.61 15.20
C PRO A 323 20.26 14.76 16.57
N ALA A 324 19.10 14.13 16.74
CA ALA A 324 18.49 14.02 18.06
C ALA A 324 19.57 13.43 19.02
N PRO A 325 19.63 13.89 20.28
CA PRO A 325 20.60 13.32 21.21
C PRO A 325 20.38 11.81 21.28
N ASP A 326 21.49 11.10 21.28
CA ASP A 326 21.53 9.64 21.39
C ASP A 326 20.95 9.25 22.75
N ASN A 327 19.69 8.85 22.76
CA ASN A 327 18.92 8.50 23.95
C ASN A 327 18.49 7.04 23.88
N THR A 328 19.42 6.17 23.55
CA THR A 328 19.27 4.71 23.63
C THR A 328 19.46 4.20 25.07
N GLU A 329 19.00 4.91 26.08
CA GLU A 329 18.89 4.40 27.47
C GLU A 329 17.44 4.19 27.88
#